data_74137a1645b752766dd3601340f023c4
#
_entry.id   74137a1645b752766dd3601340f023c4
#
_cell.length_a   1.000
_cell.length_b   1.000
_cell.length_c   1.000
_cell.angle_alpha   90.00
_cell.angle_beta   90.00
_cell.angle_gamma   90.00
#
_symmetry.space_group_name_H-M   'P 1'
#
loop_
_entity.id
_entity.type
_entity.pdbx_description
1 polymer ?
#
loop_
_entity_poly.entity_id
_entity_poly.type
_entity_poly.pdbx_seq_one_letter_code
_entity_poly.pdbx_strand_id
1 'polypeptide(L)'
;SVVSTASNVASNVAGNVAGNVVSSAESVVNTASSVVSNASSLAKNTLQPLVFDPLKRLQNSDNILDKVDDSKTNRIWIAVDGMGGDYAPGPILEGCLEAISRFPINIKFVGEIKKVKNEAEKIGLAELLEKEIENNRLELIDSGDPIGMNEEATAVRKRKNASINVAM
;
A
#
# COMPACT_ATOMS: atom_id res chain seq x y z
N SER A 1 44.97 -1.89 67.76
CA SER A 1 45.08 -2.97 66.78
C SER A 1 43.68 -3.45 66.29
N VAL A 2 42.78 -3.79 67.16
CA VAL A 2 41.45 -4.33 66.81
C VAL A 2 40.54 -3.30 66.15
N VAL A 3 40.59 -2.05 66.55
CA VAL A 3 39.78 -0.96 65.96
C VAL A 3 40.21 -0.66 64.51
N SER A 4 41.50 -0.71 64.23
CA SER A 4 42.00 -0.52 62.87
C SER A 4 41.57 -1.64 61.90
N THR A 5 41.55 -2.87 62.37
CA THR A 5 41.07 -4.01 61.56
C THR A 5 39.58 -3.95 61.32
N ALA A 6 38.77 -3.58 62.28
CA ALA A 6 37.34 -3.42 62.13
C ALA A 6 36.96 -2.30 61.14
N SER A 7 37.67 -1.18 61.20
CA SER A 7 37.48 -0.07 60.26
C SER A 7 37.79 -0.45 58.79
N ASN A 8 38.87 -1.20 58.58
CA ASN A 8 39.22 -1.68 57.24
C ASN A 8 38.25 -2.71 56.70
N VAL A 9 37.76 -3.62 57.51
CA VAL A 9 36.73 -4.59 57.11
C VAL A 9 35.40 -3.87 56.75
N ALA A 10 34.99 -2.93 57.59
CA ALA A 10 33.79 -2.16 57.31
C ALA A 10 33.88 -1.36 56.00
N SER A 11 35.02 -0.72 55.73
CA SER A 11 35.23 0.03 54.50
C SER A 11 35.25 -0.89 53.27
N ASN A 12 35.87 -2.05 53.34
CA ASN A 12 35.91 -3.03 52.26
C ASN A 12 34.53 -3.64 51.99
N VAL A 13 33.76 -3.96 52.98
CA VAL A 13 32.38 -4.45 52.84
C VAL A 13 31.49 -3.39 52.25
N ALA A 14 31.56 -2.17 52.75
CA ALA A 14 30.77 -1.04 52.21
C ALA A 14 31.14 -0.75 50.75
N GLY A 15 32.41 -0.76 50.39
CA GLY A 15 32.87 -0.59 49.00
C GLY A 15 32.40 -1.69 48.06
N ASN A 16 32.45 -2.95 48.49
CA ASN A 16 31.98 -4.08 47.67
C ASN A 16 30.45 -4.08 47.50
N VAL A 17 29.73 -3.77 48.57
CA VAL A 17 28.25 -3.68 48.47
C VAL A 17 27.83 -2.51 47.60
N ALA A 18 28.43 -1.35 47.78
CA ALA A 18 28.15 -0.19 46.93
C ALA A 18 28.50 -0.46 45.43
N GLY A 19 29.67 -1.08 45.16
CA GLY A 19 30.08 -1.46 43.79
C GLY A 19 29.13 -2.45 43.13
N ASN A 20 28.66 -3.46 43.87
CA ASN A 20 27.70 -4.44 43.34
C ASN A 20 26.32 -3.82 43.10
N VAL A 21 25.85 -2.93 43.97
CA VAL A 21 24.55 -2.22 43.79
C VAL A 21 24.63 -1.30 42.60
N VAL A 22 25.68 -0.53 42.42
CA VAL A 22 25.87 0.36 41.28
C VAL A 22 25.93 -0.44 39.96
N SER A 23 26.73 -1.50 39.92
CA SER A 23 26.82 -2.37 38.72
C SER A 23 25.48 -3.03 38.37
N SER A 24 24.72 -3.46 39.36
CA SER A 24 23.39 -4.01 39.16
C SER A 24 22.40 -2.94 38.65
N ALA A 25 22.48 -1.74 39.18
CA ALA A 25 21.66 -0.63 38.73
C ALA A 25 21.97 -0.21 37.28
N GLU A 26 23.25 -0.13 36.90
CA GLU A 26 23.70 0.14 35.53
C GLU A 26 23.21 -0.95 34.55
N SER A 27 23.28 -2.21 34.94
CA SER A 27 22.77 -3.33 34.14
C SER A 27 21.26 -3.21 33.89
N VAL A 28 20.48 -2.84 34.91
CA VAL A 28 19.03 -2.64 34.80
C VAL A 28 18.72 -1.44 33.90
N VAL A 29 19.45 -0.34 34.05
CA VAL A 29 19.27 0.86 33.20
C VAL A 29 19.60 0.55 31.76
N ASN A 30 20.68 -0.15 31.49
CA ASN A 30 21.07 -0.54 30.13
C ASN A 30 20.06 -1.50 29.49
N THR A 31 19.55 -2.45 30.27
CA THR A 31 18.49 -3.36 29.80
C THR A 31 17.20 -2.59 29.52
N ALA A 32 16.79 -1.69 30.42
CA ALA A 32 15.61 -0.84 30.20
C ALA A 32 15.77 0.05 28.96
N SER A 33 16.93 0.66 28.75
CA SER A 33 17.23 1.46 27.56
C SER A 33 17.15 0.66 26.26
N SER A 34 17.66 -0.57 26.26
CA SER A 34 17.57 -1.47 25.09
C SER A 34 16.15 -1.91 24.80
N VAL A 35 15.33 -2.17 25.83
CA VAL A 35 13.92 -2.51 25.65
C VAL A 35 13.12 -1.32 25.11
N VAL A 36 13.37 -0.11 25.62
CA VAL A 36 12.71 1.12 25.12
C VAL A 36 13.11 1.40 23.66
N SER A 37 14.38 1.25 23.31
CA SER A 37 14.83 1.46 21.93
C SER A 37 14.25 0.41 20.97
N ASN A 38 14.18 -0.85 21.39
CA ASN A 38 13.54 -1.92 20.62
C ASN A 38 12.01 -1.70 20.50
N ALA A 39 11.34 -1.30 21.57
CA ALA A 39 9.91 -0.96 21.52
C ALA A 39 9.64 0.24 20.61
N SER A 40 10.51 1.26 20.62
CA SER A 40 10.40 2.42 19.73
C SER A 40 10.63 2.06 18.27
N SER A 41 11.55 1.15 17.96
CA SER A 41 11.77 0.67 16.59
C SER A 41 10.64 -0.25 16.12
N LEU A 42 10.10 -1.12 16.98
CA LEU A 42 8.90 -1.90 16.67
C LEU A 42 7.67 -1.00 16.46
N ALA A 43 7.46 0.00 17.32
CA ALA A 43 6.36 0.94 17.16
C ALA A 43 6.46 1.74 15.86
N LYS A 44 7.64 2.18 15.47
CA LYS A 44 7.85 2.85 14.18
C LYS A 44 7.60 1.94 12.99
N ASN A 45 7.91 0.66 13.09
CA ASN A 45 7.68 -0.32 12.01
C ASN A 45 6.22 -0.83 11.99
N THR A 46 5.55 -0.91 13.15
CA THR A 46 4.18 -1.44 13.23
C THR A 46 3.11 -0.35 13.11
N LEU A 47 3.47 0.91 13.42
CA LEU A 47 2.58 2.08 13.33
C LEU A 47 2.88 2.96 12.12
N GLN A 48 3.66 2.50 11.15
CA GLN A 48 3.52 3.10 9.83
C GLN A 48 2.07 2.86 9.43
N PRO A 49 1.26 3.90 9.28
CA PRO A 49 -0.01 3.72 8.59
C PRO A 49 0.36 3.02 7.31
N LEU A 50 -0.36 1.99 6.95
CA LEU A 50 -0.39 1.46 5.59
C LEU A 50 -0.87 2.63 4.72
N VAL A 51 0.00 3.62 4.54
CA VAL A 51 -0.18 4.62 3.50
C VAL A 51 -0.03 3.81 2.24
N PHE A 52 -1.18 3.38 1.77
CA PHE A 52 -1.31 2.78 0.47
C PHE A 52 -0.78 3.84 -0.50
N ASP A 53 0.45 3.63 -0.96
CA ASP A 53 1.07 4.45 -1.99
C ASP A 53 1.02 3.65 -3.30
N PRO A 54 -0.01 3.89 -4.11
CA PRO A 54 -0.20 3.16 -5.36
C PRO A 54 0.98 3.34 -6.32
N LEU A 55 1.59 4.52 -6.33
CA LEU A 55 2.72 4.84 -7.19
C LEU A 55 3.99 4.06 -6.80
N LYS A 56 4.28 3.91 -5.50
CA LYS A 56 5.41 3.09 -5.04
C LYS A 56 5.25 1.61 -5.40
N ARG A 57 4.03 1.10 -5.31
CA ARG A 57 3.76 -0.28 -5.67
C ARG A 57 3.96 -0.52 -7.16
N LEU A 58 3.53 0.42 -8.00
CA LEU A 58 3.71 0.37 -9.45
C LEU A 58 5.17 0.57 -9.88
N GLN A 59 5.93 1.39 -9.16
CA GLN A 59 7.35 1.65 -9.44
C GLN A 59 8.28 0.50 -9.04
N ASN A 60 7.92 -0.28 -8.01
CA ASN A 60 8.71 -1.41 -7.50
C ASN A 60 8.35 -2.76 -8.14
N SER A 61 7.41 -2.81 -9.08
CA SER A 61 7.21 -4.02 -9.86
C SER A 61 8.40 -4.16 -10.80
N ASP A 62 9.30 -5.10 -10.48
CA ASP A 62 10.38 -5.51 -11.38
C ASP A 62 9.78 -5.73 -12.76
N ASN A 63 10.16 -4.88 -13.69
CA ASN A 63 9.63 -4.84 -15.04
C ASN A 63 10.03 -6.13 -15.77
N ILE A 64 9.27 -7.19 -15.60
CA ILE A 64 9.42 -8.44 -16.35
C ILE A 64 9.26 -8.16 -17.86
N LEU A 65 8.69 -7.01 -18.22
CA LEU A 65 8.33 -6.61 -19.58
C LEU A 65 9.38 -5.78 -20.32
N ASP A 66 10.47 -5.33 -19.68
CA ASP A 66 11.56 -4.61 -20.38
C ASP A 66 12.27 -5.45 -21.44
N LYS A 67 11.90 -6.71 -21.60
CA LYS A 67 12.43 -7.62 -22.62
C LYS A 67 11.45 -8.01 -23.72
N VAL A 68 10.21 -7.53 -23.66
CA VAL A 68 9.24 -7.78 -24.75
C VAL A 68 9.33 -6.64 -25.72
N ASP A 69 9.83 -6.94 -26.93
CA ASP A 69 9.87 -6.03 -28.07
C ASP A 69 8.45 -5.50 -28.34
N ASP A 70 8.23 -4.25 -27.96
CA ASP A 70 6.92 -3.58 -27.93
C ASP A 70 6.33 -3.34 -29.33
N SER A 71 7.15 -3.50 -30.37
CA SER A 71 6.79 -3.14 -31.76
C SER A 71 5.95 -4.20 -32.49
N LYS A 72 5.77 -5.41 -31.95
CA LYS A 72 5.12 -6.54 -32.66
C LYS A 72 4.16 -7.38 -31.84
N THR A 73 3.90 -7.08 -30.58
CA THR A 73 2.95 -7.87 -29.79
C THR A 73 1.52 -7.43 -30.11
N ASN A 74 0.75 -8.35 -30.70
CA ASN A 74 -0.70 -8.21 -30.82
C ASN A 74 -1.30 -8.29 -29.43
N ARG A 75 -1.30 -7.15 -28.69
CA ARG A 75 -1.85 -7.07 -27.33
C ARG A 75 -3.35 -7.27 -27.38
N ILE A 76 -3.86 -8.08 -26.47
CA ILE A 76 -5.31 -8.27 -26.31
C ILE A 76 -5.92 -7.07 -25.59
N TRP A 77 -7.09 -6.68 -26.05
CA TRP A 77 -7.95 -5.73 -25.34
C TRP A 77 -8.85 -6.46 -24.37
N ILE A 78 -8.90 -5.97 -23.15
CA ILE A 78 -9.78 -6.47 -22.08
C ILE A 78 -10.74 -5.35 -21.71
N ALA A 79 -12.04 -5.60 -21.80
CA ALA A 79 -13.05 -4.68 -21.30
C ALA A 79 -13.25 -4.91 -19.79
N VAL A 80 -13.26 -3.83 -19.03
CA VAL A 80 -13.45 -3.85 -17.58
C VAL A 80 -14.59 -2.91 -17.21
N ASP A 81 -15.62 -3.43 -16.52
CA ASP A 81 -16.64 -2.62 -15.89
C ASP A 81 -16.02 -1.90 -14.67
N GLY A 82 -15.70 -0.62 -14.84
CA GLY A 82 -15.09 0.21 -13.82
C GLY A 82 -16.06 0.71 -12.76
N MET A 83 -17.37 0.47 -12.91
CA MET A 83 -18.40 0.95 -11.99
C MET A 83 -19.02 -0.18 -11.16
N GLY A 84 -18.58 -1.42 -11.36
CA GLY A 84 -19.03 -2.59 -10.61
C GLY A 84 -18.32 -2.71 -9.26
N GLY A 85 -19.10 -2.86 -8.17
CA GLY A 85 -18.57 -3.05 -6.81
C GLY A 85 -18.73 -1.86 -5.88
N ASP A 86 -18.58 -2.14 -4.56
CA ASP A 86 -18.93 -1.20 -3.49
C ASP A 86 -18.02 0.03 -3.42
N TYR A 87 -16.80 -0.09 -3.93
CA TYR A 87 -15.77 0.96 -3.85
C TYR A 87 -15.34 1.47 -5.23
N ALA A 88 -16.16 1.19 -6.27
CA ALA A 88 -15.89 1.65 -7.63
C ALA A 88 -15.89 3.20 -7.72
N PRO A 89 -15.08 3.79 -8.61
CA PRO A 89 -14.17 3.16 -9.56
C PRO A 89 -12.72 2.99 -9.07
N GLY A 90 -12.34 3.54 -7.91
CA GLY A 90 -10.97 3.68 -7.46
C GLY A 90 -10.12 2.39 -7.47
N PRO A 91 -10.46 1.37 -6.65
CA PRO A 91 -9.68 0.13 -6.60
C PRO A 91 -9.63 -0.62 -7.93
N ILE A 92 -10.69 -0.49 -8.76
CA ILE A 92 -10.74 -1.13 -10.07
C ILE A 92 -9.75 -0.45 -11.02
N LEU A 93 -9.75 0.89 -11.03
CA LEU A 93 -8.81 1.68 -11.83
C LEU A 93 -7.35 1.38 -11.44
N GLU A 94 -7.07 1.34 -10.16
CA GLU A 94 -5.76 0.98 -9.66
C GLU A 94 -5.31 -0.41 -10.12
N GLY A 95 -6.18 -1.41 -9.97
CA GLY A 95 -5.91 -2.77 -10.44
C GLY A 95 -5.68 -2.83 -11.96
N CYS A 96 -6.40 -2.04 -12.74
CA CYS A 96 -6.21 -1.95 -14.19
C CYS A 96 -4.84 -1.35 -14.55
N LEU A 97 -4.45 -0.26 -13.91
CA LEU A 97 -3.15 0.38 -14.14
C LEU A 97 -1.99 -0.54 -13.70
N GLU A 98 -2.14 -1.26 -12.58
CA GLU A 98 -1.19 -2.28 -12.15
C GLU A 98 -1.09 -3.43 -13.17
N ALA A 99 -2.23 -3.91 -13.71
CA ALA A 99 -2.25 -4.97 -14.71
C ALA A 99 -1.57 -4.54 -16.02
N ILE A 100 -1.82 -3.32 -16.49
CA ILE A 100 -1.15 -2.74 -17.66
C ILE A 100 0.38 -2.71 -17.45
N SER A 101 0.85 -2.37 -16.26
CA SER A 101 2.28 -2.31 -15.96
C SER A 101 2.96 -3.68 -15.95
N ARG A 102 2.21 -4.75 -15.63
CA ARG A 102 2.74 -6.10 -15.45
C ARG A 102 2.57 -7.01 -16.69
N PHE A 103 1.55 -6.75 -17.47
CA PHE A 103 1.16 -7.63 -18.57
C PHE A 103 1.08 -6.90 -19.92
N PRO A 104 1.35 -7.58 -21.03
CA PRO A 104 1.24 -7.02 -22.38
C PRO A 104 -0.24 -6.99 -22.83
N ILE A 105 -1.09 -6.30 -22.08
CA ILE A 105 -2.53 -6.14 -22.35
C ILE A 105 -2.88 -4.68 -22.56
N ASN A 106 -4.00 -4.44 -23.23
CA ASN A 106 -4.66 -3.15 -23.31
C ASN A 106 -6.01 -3.22 -22.59
N ILE A 107 -6.46 -2.13 -22.01
CA ILE A 107 -7.71 -2.10 -21.23
C ILE A 107 -8.67 -1.08 -21.79
N LYS A 108 -9.92 -1.50 -21.99
CA LYS A 108 -11.09 -0.63 -22.18
C LYS A 108 -11.82 -0.50 -20.84
N PHE A 109 -11.61 0.61 -20.19
CA PHE A 109 -12.21 0.90 -18.89
C PHE A 109 -13.56 1.56 -19.10
N VAL A 110 -14.64 0.86 -18.77
CA VAL A 110 -16.00 1.32 -18.97
C VAL A 110 -16.55 1.95 -17.70
N GLY A 111 -16.97 3.21 -17.75
CA GLY A 111 -17.50 3.91 -16.59
C GLY A 111 -17.86 5.36 -16.90
N GLU A 112 -18.40 6.06 -15.90
CA GLU A 112 -18.64 7.49 -16.00
C GLU A 112 -17.29 8.24 -15.98
N ILE A 113 -16.85 8.74 -17.13
CA ILE A 113 -15.51 9.34 -17.32
C ILE A 113 -15.19 10.40 -16.27
N LYS A 114 -16.17 11.26 -15.93
CA LYS A 114 -15.98 12.32 -14.93
C LYS A 114 -15.66 11.75 -13.54
N LYS A 115 -16.39 10.70 -13.11
CA LYS A 115 -16.15 10.04 -11.83
C LYS A 115 -14.79 9.35 -11.81
N VAL A 116 -14.43 8.67 -12.91
CA VAL A 116 -13.13 7.99 -13.05
C VAL A 116 -11.97 8.99 -12.93
N LYS A 117 -12.02 10.11 -13.66
CA LYS A 117 -10.97 11.14 -13.60
C LYS A 117 -10.87 11.80 -12.22
N ASN A 118 -11.99 12.18 -11.62
CA ASN A 118 -12.02 12.75 -10.27
C ASN A 118 -11.45 11.77 -9.22
N GLU A 119 -11.73 10.49 -9.36
CA GLU A 119 -11.21 9.48 -8.44
C GLU A 119 -9.72 9.26 -8.66
N ALA A 120 -9.26 9.22 -9.91
CA ALA A 120 -7.84 9.16 -10.25
C ALA A 120 -7.03 10.31 -9.62
N GLU A 121 -7.58 11.53 -9.63
CA GLU A 121 -6.97 12.69 -8.96
C GLU A 121 -6.88 12.49 -7.44
N LYS A 122 -7.96 12.04 -6.80
CA LYS A 122 -8.00 11.82 -5.34
C LYS A 122 -7.00 10.77 -4.87
N ILE A 123 -6.85 9.69 -5.63
CA ILE A 123 -5.92 8.60 -5.30
C ILE A 123 -4.51 8.81 -5.86
N GLY A 124 -4.25 9.94 -6.54
CA GLY A 124 -2.92 10.30 -7.05
C GLY A 124 -2.47 9.50 -8.28
N LEU A 125 -3.41 8.96 -9.06
CA LEU A 125 -3.13 8.17 -10.27
C LEU A 125 -3.44 8.91 -11.58
N ALA A 126 -3.79 10.19 -11.52
CA ALA A 126 -4.19 10.96 -12.70
C ALA A 126 -3.11 11.01 -13.78
N GLU A 127 -1.85 11.27 -13.41
CA GLU A 127 -0.73 11.32 -14.36
C GLU A 127 -0.48 9.96 -15.04
N LEU A 128 -0.58 8.88 -14.26
CA LEU A 128 -0.40 7.53 -14.79
C LEU A 128 -1.55 7.15 -15.73
N LEU A 129 -2.78 7.51 -15.37
CA LEU A 129 -3.96 7.31 -16.21
C LEU A 129 -3.81 8.00 -17.57
N GLU A 130 -3.48 9.29 -17.58
CA GLU A 130 -3.30 10.04 -18.82
C GLU A 130 -2.15 9.48 -19.66
N LYS A 131 -1.03 9.11 -19.04
CA LYS A 131 0.10 8.44 -19.72
C LYS A 131 -0.32 7.16 -20.42
N GLU A 132 -1.10 6.30 -19.77
CA GLU A 132 -1.51 5.03 -20.39
C GLU A 132 -2.59 5.24 -21.48
N ILE A 133 -3.37 6.32 -21.40
CA ILE A 133 -4.25 6.75 -22.48
C ILE A 133 -3.44 7.23 -23.69
N GLU A 134 -2.44 8.08 -23.50
CA GLU A 134 -1.56 8.58 -24.57
C GLU A 134 -0.79 7.44 -25.26
N ASN A 135 -0.39 6.43 -24.50
CA ASN A 135 0.28 5.24 -25.00
C ASN A 135 -0.67 4.25 -25.72
N ASN A 136 -1.95 4.56 -25.84
CA ASN A 136 -2.98 3.69 -26.37
C ASN A 136 -3.07 2.31 -25.69
N ARG A 137 -2.75 2.27 -24.39
CA ARG A 137 -2.85 1.07 -23.56
C ARG A 137 -4.13 1.04 -22.72
N LEU A 138 -4.71 2.19 -22.45
CA LEU A 138 -5.98 2.33 -21.76
C LEU A 138 -6.91 3.25 -22.55
N GLU A 139 -8.14 2.83 -22.71
CA GLU A 139 -9.21 3.61 -23.33
C GLU A 139 -10.36 3.77 -22.33
N LEU A 140 -10.80 5.01 -22.08
CA LEU A 140 -11.98 5.28 -21.26
C LEU A 140 -13.22 5.29 -22.14
N ILE A 141 -14.17 4.43 -21.82
CA ILE A 141 -15.45 4.34 -22.52
C ILE A 141 -16.55 4.85 -21.59
N ASP A 142 -17.25 5.88 -22.04
CA ASP A 142 -18.33 6.46 -21.24
C ASP A 142 -19.52 5.52 -21.16
N SER A 143 -20.09 5.41 -19.98
CA SER A 143 -21.27 4.60 -19.71
C SER A 143 -22.27 5.38 -18.84
N GLY A 144 -23.51 4.94 -18.87
CA GLY A 144 -24.53 5.44 -17.94
C GLY A 144 -24.30 4.91 -16.51
N ASP A 145 -25.27 5.22 -15.65
CA ASP A 145 -25.24 4.82 -14.24
C ASP A 145 -25.11 3.30 -14.08
N PRO A 146 -24.29 2.83 -13.12
CA PRO A 146 -24.18 1.42 -12.80
C PRO A 146 -25.52 0.87 -12.28
N ILE A 147 -25.71 -0.43 -12.40
CA ILE A 147 -26.85 -1.12 -11.81
C ILE A 147 -26.55 -1.36 -10.34
N GLY A 148 -27.40 -0.81 -9.45
CA GLY A 148 -27.25 -0.96 -8.01
C GLY A 148 -27.54 -2.38 -7.54
N MET A 149 -26.88 -2.81 -6.47
CA MET A 149 -27.07 -4.16 -5.88
C MET A 149 -28.51 -4.42 -5.41
N ASN A 150 -29.27 -3.38 -5.14
CA ASN A 150 -30.68 -3.46 -4.72
C ASN A 150 -31.67 -3.46 -5.89
N GLU A 151 -31.19 -3.40 -7.13
CA GLU A 151 -32.04 -3.41 -8.30
C GLU A 151 -32.35 -4.85 -8.75
N GLU A 152 -33.49 -5.03 -9.41
CA GLU A 152 -33.86 -6.33 -9.95
C GLU A 152 -32.85 -6.81 -11.00
N ALA A 153 -32.56 -8.12 -11.04
CA ALA A 153 -31.69 -8.71 -12.05
C ALA A 153 -32.12 -8.41 -13.51
N THR A 154 -33.40 -8.07 -13.71
CA THR A 154 -33.94 -7.65 -15.00
C THR A 154 -33.50 -6.24 -15.41
N ALA A 155 -32.95 -5.42 -14.51
CA ALA A 155 -32.46 -4.09 -14.80
C ALA A 155 -31.33 -4.12 -15.85
N VAL A 156 -30.50 -5.15 -15.86
CA VAL A 156 -29.46 -5.37 -16.88
C VAL A 156 -30.05 -5.37 -18.29
N ARG A 157 -31.20 -5.99 -18.49
CA ARG A 157 -31.87 -6.03 -19.81
C ARG A 157 -32.53 -4.71 -20.20
N LYS A 158 -32.93 -3.92 -19.21
CA LYS A 158 -33.68 -2.67 -19.43
C LYS A 158 -32.73 -1.46 -19.68
N ARG A 159 -31.57 -1.44 -19.01
CA ARG A 159 -30.60 -0.33 -19.08
C ARG A 159 -29.44 -0.67 -20.01
N LYS A 160 -29.65 -0.49 -21.30
CA LYS A 160 -28.61 -0.78 -22.32
C LYS A 160 -27.31 0.01 -22.13
N ASN A 161 -27.38 1.19 -21.50
CA ASN A 161 -26.23 2.06 -21.27
C ASN A 161 -25.55 1.82 -19.90
N ALA A 162 -25.99 0.82 -19.11
CA ALA A 162 -25.30 0.48 -17.88
C ALA A 162 -23.87 -0.02 -18.18
N SER A 163 -22.92 0.28 -17.30
CA SER A 163 -21.51 -0.01 -17.50
C SER A 163 -21.25 -1.47 -17.86
N ILE A 164 -21.92 -2.40 -17.19
CA ILE A 164 -21.81 -3.83 -17.47
C ILE A 164 -22.27 -4.19 -18.89
N ASN A 165 -23.30 -3.54 -19.40
CA ASN A 165 -23.79 -3.81 -20.77
C ASN A 165 -22.90 -3.21 -21.86
N VAL A 166 -22.26 -2.09 -21.54
CA VAL A 166 -21.30 -1.42 -22.44
C VAL A 166 -19.97 -2.20 -22.47
N ALA A 167 -19.61 -2.86 -21.37
CA ALA A 167 -18.39 -3.64 -21.27
C ALA A 167 -18.49 -5.00 -21.99
N MET A 168 -19.72 -5.55 -22.16
CA MET A 168 -19.96 -6.81 -22.87
C MET A 168 -20.06 -6.63 -24.37
#